data_7e3d84a79b0f4a25d6b2ade77d084b54
#
_entry.id   7e3d84a79b0f4a25d6b2ade77d084b54
#
_cell.length_a   1.000
_cell.length_b   1.000
_cell.length_c   1.000
_cell.angle_alpha   90.00
_cell.angle_beta   90.00
_cell.angle_gamma   90.00
#
_symmetry.space_group_name_H-M   'P 1'
#
loop_
_entity.id
_entity.type
_entity.pdbx_description
1 polymer ?
#
loop_
_entity_poly.entity_id
_entity_poly.type
_entity_poly.pdbx_seq_one_letter_code
_entity_poly.pdbx_strand_id
1 'polypeptide(L)'
;MIPSSLAVRSLLLLTLALGPGCDRSGAAGEAPDASAAPPAPRVDRPAFDSAKAFEHLRRQVAFGPRIPGTPGHAAQLRWMKEYLATRADTVIEQPFTHVTRSGETLRMTNLFARFRPDAQDRVLLVAHWDTRPKSDQASGGADRDRPVPGANDGASGVAVLLELADMLKRRPAGIGVDLLLVDGEDYGPTGDDMYLGAKHFAANLPAGYRPFYGILLDMVGDRTPRFPVESNSQRFAPEVVQRVWSLAQELGYGDVFPMSDGGAVEDDHIPLNQAGIRTIDIIDFDYGPGNRYWHTPQDVPENTSAESLRIVGEVIAELVYRGG
;
A
#
# COMPACT_ATOMS: atom_id res chain seq x y z
N MET A 1 21.09 -52.85 35.98
CA MET A 1 22.52 -52.88 36.31
C MET A 1 23.07 -51.48 36.06
N ILE A 2 23.36 -50.78 37.17
CA ILE A 2 24.05 -49.49 37.26
C ILE A 2 25.52 -49.77 37.45
N PRO A 3 26.50 -48.96 37.04
CA PRO A 3 27.09 -47.98 37.95
C PRO A 3 27.41 -46.64 37.20
N SER A 4 27.16 -45.48 37.77
CA SER A 4 27.86 -44.63 38.76
C SER A 4 29.37 -44.42 38.59
N SER A 5 29.81 -43.17 38.36
CA SER A 5 30.98 -42.52 38.94
C SER A 5 31.04 -41.06 38.47
N LEU A 6 31.01 -40.21 39.36
CA LEU A 6 31.91 -39.47 40.25
C LEU A 6 32.36 -38.13 39.70
N ALA A 7 31.95 -37.09 40.43
CA ALA A 7 32.35 -35.69 40.29
C ALA A 7 33.73 -35.44 40.88
N VAL A 8 34.52 -34.57 40.25
CA VAL A 8 35.70 -33.94 40.86
C VAL A 8 35.45 -32.42 40.88
N ARG A 9 35.33 -31.87 42.08
CA ARG A 9 35.36 -30.44 42.39
C ARG A 9 36.82 -30.02 42.58
N SER A 10 37.24 -29.03 41.79
CA SER A 10 38.51 -28.33 42.09
C SER A 10 38.16 -26.92 42.58
N LEU A 11 38.53 -26.65 43.80
CA LEU A 11 38.42 -25.40 44.53
C LEU A 11 39.67 -24.58 44.23
N LEU A 12 39.50 -23.38 43.63
CA LEU A 12 40.61 -22.45 43.44
C LEU A 12 40.37 -21.24 44.37
N LEU A 13 41.27 -21.11 45.35
CA LEU A 13 41.34 -19.93 46.23
C LEU A 13 41.89 -18.74 45.44
N LEU A 14 41.20 -17.63 45.51
CA LEU A 14 41.67 -16.34 44.98
C LEU A 14 41.96 -15.41 46.16
N THR A 15 43.21 -15.02 46.32
CA THR A 15 43.69 -14.11 47.34
C THR A 15 43.38 -12.66 46.94
N LEU A 16 42.77 -11.91 47.87
CA LEU A 16 42.54 -10.47 47.76
C LEU A 16 43.86 -9.74 48.02
N ALA A 17 44.28 -8.86 47.10
CA ALA A 17 45.29 -7.82 47.37
C ALA A 17 44.56 -6.45 47.38
N LEU A 18 44.57 -5.80 48.53
CA LEU A 18 44.14 -4.42 48.74
C LEU A 18 45.25 -3.47 48.31
N GLY A 19 45.00 -2.64 47.33
CA GLY A 19 45.85 -1.50 46.96
C GLY A 19 45.09 -0.17 47.13
N PRO A 20 45.72 0.95 47.50
CA PRO A 20 45.02 2.15 47.95
C PRO A 20 44.47 3.00 46.79
N GLY A 21 43.37 3.66 47.09
CA GLY A 21 42.60 4.48 46.19
C GLY A 21 43.32 5.69 45.60
N CYS A 22 42.94 6.04 44.38
CA CYS A 22 43.04 7.41 43.86
C CYS A 22 41.66 7.80 43.35
N ASP A 23 41.13 8.75 44.10
CA ASP A 23 39.92 9.49 43.72
C ASP A 23 40.20 10.22 42.39
N ARG A 24 39.41 9.90 41.34
CA ARG A 24 39.25 10.71 40.16
C ARG A 24 37.78 10.86 39.89
N SER A 25 37.22 11.96 40.40
CA SER A 25 35.99 12.54 39.89
C SER A 25 36.19 12.91 38.41
N GLY A 26 35.84 11.95 37.52
CA GLY A 26 35.73 12.18 36.08
C GLY A 26 34.28 12.41 35.74
N ALA A 27 33.94 13.63 35.32
CA ALA A 27 32.65 13.97 34.76
C ALA A 27 32.30 12.99 33.67
N ALA A 28 31.11 12.36 33.83
CA ALA A 28 30.50 11.59 32.75
C ALA A 28 30.16 12.57 31.62
N GLY A 29 30.99 12.59 30.58
CA GLY A 29 30.67 13.25 29.34
C GLY A 29 29.46 12.56 28.74
N GLU A 30 28.36 13.28 28.60
CA GLU A 30 27.25 12.88 27.76
C GLU A 30 27.79 12.49 26.39
N ALA A 31 27.52 11.25 25.98
CA ALA A 31 27.77 10.82 24.61
C ALA A 31 27.01 11.78 23.69
N PRO A 32 27.60 12.29 22.61
CA PRO A 32 26.87 13.14 21.67
C PRO A 32 25.70 12.31 21.12
N ASP A 33 24.50 12.88 21.30
CA ASP A 33 23.28 12.46 20.64
C ASP A 33 23.63 12.24 19.15
N ALA A 34 23.42 11.01 18.67
CA ALA A 34 23.63 10.68 17.27
C ALA A 34 22.56 11.44 16.48
N SER A 35 22.86 12.71 16.19
CA SER A 35 22.08 13.57 15.32
C SER A 35 21.77 12.77 14.06
N ALA A 36 20.50 12.43 13.86
CA ALA A 36 20.05 11.83 12.64
C ALA A 36 20.56 12.68 11.46
N ALA A 37 21.19 12.03 10.49
CA ALA A 37 21.66 12.72 9.30
C ALA A 37 20.50 13.53 8.70
N PRO A 38 20.75 14.76 8.21
CA PRO A 38 19.68 15.55 7.61
C PRO A 38 19.05 14.76 6.47
N PRO A 39 17.71 14.79 6.32
CA PRO A 39 17.02 14.07 5.26
C PRO A 39 17.62 14.46 3.90
N ALA A 40 17.76 13.47 3.02
CA ALA A 40 18.28 13.69 1.68
C ALA A 40 17.47 14.77 0.94
N PRO A 41 18.10 15.62 0.11
CA PRO A 41 17.39 16.68 -0.61
C PRO A 41 16.31 16.06 -1.50
N ARG A 42 15.07 16.52 -1.33
CA ARG A 42 13.92 16.11 -2.15
C ARG A 42 14.07 16.67 -3.57
N VAL A 43 13.55 15.92 -4.55
CA VAL A 43 13.49 16.45 -5.92
C VAL A 43 12.51 17.62 -5.98
N ASP A 44 12.74 18.53 -6.92
CA ASP A 44 11.82 19.63 -7.17
C ASP A 44 10.54 19.08 -7.84
N ARG A 45 9.45 19.06 -7.10
CA ARG A 45 8.13 18.57 -7.50
C ARG A 45 7.02 19.32 -6.77
N PRO A 46 5.77 19.29 -7.25
CA PRO A 46 4.65 19.78 -6.47
C PRO A 46 4.56 19.07 -5.11
N ALA A 47 4.14 19.77 -4.07
CA ALA A 47 3.83 19.16 -2.79
C ALA A 47 2.59 18.26 -2.93
N PHE A 48 2.57 17.15 -2.22
CA PHE A 48 1.39 16.29 -2.10
C PHE A 48 0.37 16.95 -1.17
N ASP A 49 -0.84 17.16 -1.65
CA ASP A 49 -1.93 17.77 -0.88
C ASP A 49 -2.75 16.69 -0.17
N SER A 50 -2.41 16.45 1.10
CA SER A 50 -3.08 15.43 1.91
C SER A 50 -4.54 15.76 2.23
N ALA A 51 -4.88 17.05 2.35
CA ALA A 51 -6.26 17.45 2.60
C ALA A 51 -7.13 17.10 1.38
N LYS A 52 -6.63 17.36 0.19
CA LYS A 52 -7.30 17.02 -1.06
C LYS A 52 -7.38 15.51 -1.29
N ALA A 53 -6.31 14.76 -1.00
CA ALA A 53 -6.35 13.31 -1.04
C ALA A 53 -7.44 12.76 -0.10
N PHE A 54 -7.54 13.30 1.12
CA PHE A 54 -8.57 12.91 2.07
C PHE A 54 -9.99 13.32 1.64
N GLU A 55 -10.15 14.43 0.92
CA GLU A 55 -11.42 14.78 0.27
C GLU A 55 -11.79 13.78 -0.82
N HIS A 56 -10.83 13.30 -1.61
CA HIS A 56 -11.06 12.23 -2.58
C HIS A 56 -11.52 10.93 -1.91
N LEU A 57 -10.91 10.53 -0.79
CA LEU A 57 -11.35 9.39 -0.01
C LEU A 57 -12.81 9.56 0.46
N ARG A 58 -13.12 10.68 1.11
CA ARG A 58 -14.47 10.97 1.61
C ARG A 58 -15.51 10.98 0.48
N ARG A 59 -15.15 11.53 -0.69
CA ARG A 59 -16.05 11.57 -1.83
C ARG A 59 -16.38 10.19 -2.35
N GLN A 60 -15.43 9.28 -2.38
CA GLN A 60 -15.65 7.89 -2.78
C GLN A 60 -16.64 7.22 -1.83
N VAL A 61 -16.44 7.34 -0.52
CA VAL A 61 -17.33 6.78 0.49
C VAL A 61 -18.74 7.40 0.42
N ALA A 62 -18.85 8.68 0.09
CA ALA A 62 -20.14 9.38 -0.04
C ALA A 62 -21.02 8.87 -1.21
N PHE A 63 -20.46 8.15 -2.19
CA PHE A 63 -21.25 7.44 -3.20
C PHE A 63 -21.99 6.22 -2.65
N GLY A 64 -21.64 5.79 -1.44
CA GLY A 64 -22.07 4.53 -0.85
C GLY A 64 -21.19 3.35 -1.27
N PRO A 65 -21.57 2.13 -0.94
CA PRO A 65 -20.83 0.93 -1.32
C PRO A 65 -20.61 0.85 -2.84
N ARG A 66 -19.36 0.61 -3.25
CA ARG A 66 -18.95 0.56 -4.66
C ARG A 66 -18.97 -0.86 -5.20
N ILE A 67 -20.02 -1.60 -4.86
CA ILE A 67 -20.23 -2.98 -5.30
C ILE A 67 -20.61 -2.98 -6.78
N PRO A 68 -20.01 -3.81 -7.65
CA PRO A 68 -20.37 -3.93 -9.05
C PRO A 68 -21.89 -4.02 -9.27
N GLY A 69 -22.41 -3.17 -10.17
CA GLY A 69 -23.85 -3.12 -10.49
C GLY A 69 -24.68 -2.18 -9.60
N THR A 70 -24.13 -1.58 -8.55
CA THR A 70 -24.87 -0.64 -7.70
C THR A 70 -24.81 0.80 -8.22
N PRO A 71 -25.76 1.69 -7.81
CA PRO A 71 -25.71 3.11 -8.16
C PRO A 71 -24.42 3.80 -7.67
N GLY A 72 -23.90 3.44 -6.49
CA GLY A 72 -22.66 3.98 -5.92
C GLY A 72 -21.46 3.67 -6.81
N HIS A 73 -21.32 2.41 -7.24
CA HIS A 73 -20.30 1.96 -8.17
C HIS A 73 -20.35 2.73 -9.50
N ALA A 74 -21.53 2.84 -10.12
CA ALA A 74 -21.70 3.59 -11.37
C ALA A 74 -21.40 5.09 -11.22
N ALA A 75 -21.75 5.69 -10.08
CA ALA A 75 -21.48 7.09 -9.80
C ALA A 75 -19.98 7.36 -9.59
N GLN A 76 -19.28 6.48 -8.87
CA GLN A 76 -17.84 6.59 -8.67
C GLN A 76 -17.06 6.41 -9.97
N LEU A 77 -17.37 5.39 -10.78
CA LEU A 77 -16.74 5.18 -12.09
C LEU A 77 -16.82 6.44 -12.95
N ARG A 78 -18.04 7.02 -13.07
CA ARG A 78 -18.23 8.25 -13.84
C ARG A 78 -17.40 9.42 -13.30
N TRP A 79 -17.41 9.62 -11.98
CA TRP A 79 -16.64 10.69 -11.35
C TRP A 79 -15.12 10.52 -11.55
N MET A 80 -14.58 9.33 -11.34
CA MET A 80 -13.14 9.07 -11.55
C MET A 80 -12.75 9.29 -13.01
N LYS A 81 -13.57 8.81 -13.95
CA LYS A 81 -13.35 9.01 -15.39
C LYS A 81 -13.31 10.50 -15.74
N GLU A 82 -14.32 11.29 -15.30
CA GLU A 82 -14.37 12.73 -15.53
C GLU A 82 -13.18 13.45 -14.89
N TYR A 83 -12.80 13.04 -13.67
CA TYR A 83 -11.67 13.60 -12.96
C TYR A 83 -10.34 13.35 -13.71
N LEU A 84 -10.09 12.12 -14.11
CA LEU A 84 -8.85 11.72 -14.80
C LEU A 84 -8.79 12.28 -16.23
N ALA A 85 -9.92 12.38 -16.93
CA ALA A 85 -9.96 12.90 -18.31
C ALA A 85 -9.45 14.34 -18.44
N THR A 86 -9.49 15.12 -17.35
CA THR A 86 -8.96 16.50 -17.35
C THR A 86 -7.49 16.59 -16.91
N ARG A 87 -6.88 15.47 -16.51
CA ARG A 87 -5.53 15.39 -15.92
C ARG A 87 -4.55 14.56 -16.73
N ALA A 88 -4.93 13.34 -17.06
CA ALA A 88 -4.12 12.43 -17.83
C ALA A 88 -4.11 12.77 -19.32
N ASP A 89 -3.07 12.35 -20.03
CA ASP A 89 -2.99 12.49 -21.49
C ASP A 89 -3.93 11.51 -22.20
N THR A 90 -4.20 10.36 -21.59
CA THR A 90 -5.12 9.34 -22.10
C THR A 90 -5.80 8.63 -20.94
N VAL A 91 -7.11 8.39 -21.05
CA VAL A 91 -7.89 7.54 -20.14
C VAL A 91 -8.57 6.47 -20.97
N ILE A 92 -8.28 5.21 -20.65
CA ILE A 92 -8.82 4.03 -21.32
C ILE A 92 -9.75 3.32 -20.34
N GLU A 93 -11.00 3.12 -20.73
CA GLU A 93 -11.92 2.24 -20.01
C GLU A 93 -11.73 0.81 -20.52
N GLN A 94 -11.62 -0.13 -19.59
CA GLN A 94 -11.57 -1.56 -19.90
C GLN A 94 -12.79 -2.25 -19.27
N PRO A 95 -13.96 -2.21 -19.96
CA PRO A 95 -15.15 -2.91 -19.48
C PRO A 95 -14.98 -4.42 -19.63
N PHE A 96 -15.41 -5.15 -18.62
CA PHE A 96 -15.40 -6.62 -18.63
C PHE A 96 -16.54 -7.20 -17.80
N THR A 97 -16.74 -8.51 -17.92
CA THR A 97 -17.75 -9.24 -17.16
C THR A 97 -17.13 -10.46 -16.53
N HIS A 98 -17.65 -10.83 -15.36
CA HIS A 98 -17.33 -12.07 -14.67
C HIS A 98 -18.61 -12.74 -14.22
N VAL A 99 -18.66 -14.06 -14.31
CA VAL A 99 -19.76 -14.87 -13.73
C VAL A 99 -19.24 -15.48 -12.45
N THR A 100 -19.80 -15.07 -11.33
CA THR A 100 -19.40 -15.57 -10.01
C THR A 100 -19.70 -17.05 -9.84
N ARG A 101 -19.11 -17.66 -8.83
CA ARG A 101 -19.44 -19.06 -8.46
C ARG A 101 -20.91 -19.25 -8.10
N SER A 102 -21.59 -18.20 -7.64
CA SER A 102 -23.05 -18.23 -7.40
C SER A 102 -23.90 -18.06 -8.66
N GLY A 103 -23.28 -17.79 -9.82
CA GLY A 103 -23.97 -17.59 -11.10
C GLY A 103 -24.41 -16.16 -11.36
N GLU A 104 -24.02 -15.20 -10.54
CA GLU A 104 -24.27 -13.78 -10.75
C GLU A 104 -23.32 -13.23 -11.82
N THR A 105 -23.83 -12.37 -12.71
CA THR A 105 -23.01 -11.71 -13.73
C THR A 105 -22.64 -10.30 -13.27
N LEU A 106 -21.39 -10.10 -12.96
CA LEU A 106 -20.81 -8.81 -12.61
C LEU A 106 -20.39 -8.06 -13.88
N ARG A 107 -20.71 -6.75 -13.94
CA ARG A 107 -20.26 -5.83 -14.99
C ARG A 107 -19.32 -4.82 -14.34
N MET A 108 -18.08 -4.83 -14.75
CA MET A 108 -16.99 -4.09 -14.13
C MET A 108 -16.21 -3.29 -15.15
N THR A 109 -15.43 -2.31 -14.70
CA THR A 109 -14.63 -1.47 -15.58
C THR A 109 -13.36 -1.01 -14.88
N ASN A 110 -12.18 -1.43 -15.38
CA ASN A 110 -10.94 -0.79 -15.01
C ASN A 110 -10.81 0.58 -15.69
N LEU A 111 -10.18 1.52 -15.01
CA LEU A 111 -9.72 2.78 -15.61
C LEU A 111 -8.19 2.76 -15.71
N PHE A 112 -7.67 2.97 -16.91
CA PHE A 112 -6.25 3.04 -17.18
C PHE A 112 -5.90 4.44 -17.68
N ALA A 113 -5.39 5.28 -16.76
CA ALA A 113 -5.02 6.67 -17.04
C ALA A 113 -3.50 6.77 -17.25
N ARG A 114 -3.10 7.38 -18.36
CA ARG A 114 -1.71 7.40 -18.79
C ARG A 114 -1.19 8.83 -18.87
N PHE A 115 -0.05 9.06 -18.25
CA PHE A 115 0.72 10.29 -18.33
C PHE A 115 1.99 10.03 -19.14
N ARG A 116 2.26 10.88 -20.13
CA ARG A 116 3.33 10.71 -21.11
C ARG A 116 3.32 9.31 -21.75
N PRO A 117 2.23 8.95 -22.47
CA PRO A 117 2.03 7.60 -23.01
C PRO A 117 3.15 7.17 -23.98
N ASP A 118 3.83 8.13 -24.63
CA ASP A 118 4.94 7.86 -25.57
C ASP A 118 6.29 7.63 -24.88
N ALA A 119 6.41 7.90 -23.56
CA ALA A 119 7.65 7.62 -22.84
C ALA A 119 7.87 6.10 -22.75
N GLN A 120 9.09 5.66 -23.08
CA GLN A 120 9.47 4.24 -22.97
C GLN A 120 9.67 3.84 -21.49
N ASP A 121 10.33 4.70 -20.74
CA ASP A 121 10.55 4.53 -19.30
C ASP A 121 9.27 4.90 -18.56
N ARG A 122 8.68 3.95 -17.85
CA ARG A 122 7.42 4.15 -17.14
C ARG A 122 7.24 3.26 -15.93
N VAL A 123 6.41 3.70 -15.02
CA VAL A 123 5.96 2.93 -13.85
C VAL A 123 4.44 2.75 -13.88
N LEU A 124 3.97 1.65 -13.32
CA LEU A 124 2.56 1.34 -13.13
C LEU A 124 2.19 1.52 -11.66
N LEU A 125 1.18 2.32 -11.37
CA LEU A 125 0.62 2.49 -10.02
C LEU A 125 -0.81 1.96 -10.03
N VAL A 126 -1.14 1.13 -9.07
CA VAL A 126 -2.39 0.37 -9.04
C VAL A 126 -3.14 0.64 -7.73
N ALA A 127 -4.44 0.68 -7.78
CA ALA A 127 -5.33 0.62 -6.62
C ALA A 127 -6.68 0.06 -7.04
N HIS A 128 -7.34 -0.73 -6.20
CA HIS A 128 -8.72 -1.11 -6.46
C HIS A 128 -9.69 0.00 -5.99
N TRP A 129 -10.89 0.02 -6.57
CA TRP A 129 -11.85 1.08 -6.30
C TRP A 129 -13.23 0.58 -5.88
N ASP A 130 -13.50 -0.71 -6.04
CA ASP A 130 -14.73 -1.37 -5.57
C ASP A 130 -14.72 -1.60 -4.06
N THR A 131 -15.76 -2.22 -3.53
CA THR A 131 -15.86 -2.60 -2.13
C THR A 131 -16.59 -3.90 -1.94
N ARG A 132 -16.28 -4.56 -0.84
CA ARG A 132 -16.85 -5.83 -0.43
C ARG A 132 -18.36 -5.76 -0.20
N PRO A 133 -19.13 -6.69 -0.80
CA PRO A 133 -20.59 -6.73 -0.65
C PRO A 133 -21.06 -7.03 0.77
N LYS A 134 -20.23 -7.69 1.58
CA LYS A 134 -20.56 -8.13 2.94
C LYS A 134 -19.42 -7.88 3.91
N SER A 135 -19.75 -7.45 5.10
CA SER A 135 -18.80 -7.27 6.20
C SER A 135 -18.53 -8.61 6.89
N ASP A 136 -17.88 -9.52 6.19
CA ASP A 136 -17.72 -10.93 6.61
C ASP A 136 -16.80 -11.12 7.83
N GLN A 137 -16.03 -10.11 8.20
CA GLN A 137 -15.22 -10.09 9.44
C GLN A 137 -15.94 -9.42 10.62
N ALA A 138 -17.15 -8.89 10.41
CA ALA A 138 -17.89 -8.31 11.52
C ALA A 138 -18.25 -9.36 12.59
N SER A 139 -18.16 -8.98 13.87
CA SER A 139 -18.41 -9.86 15.01
C SER A 139 -19.90 -10.19 15.21
N GLY A 140 -20.80 -9.31 14.75
CA GLY A 140 -22.26 -9.46 14.87
C GLY A 140 -22.92 -10.00 13.60
N GLY A 141 -23.89 -10.94 13.74
CA GLY A 141 -24.55 -11.57 12.59
C GLY A 141 -25.28 -10.57 11.68
N ALA A 142 -25.96 -9.57 12.24
CA ALA A 142 -26.66 -8.55 11.46
C ALA A 142 -25.70 -7.61 10.70
N ASP A 143 -24.50 -7.38 11.24
CA ASP A 143 -23.50 -6.55 10.57
C ASP A 143 -22.79 -7.28 9.43
N ARG A 144 -22.72 -8.60 9.47
CA ARG A 144 -22.09 -9.40 8.41
C ARG A 144 -22.77 -9.29 7.07
N ASP A 145 -24.05 -9.03 7.03
CA ASP A 145 -24.81 -8.86 5.77
C ASP A 145 -24.80 -7.42 5.25
N ARG A 146 -24.17 -6.49 5.99
CA ARG A 146 -23.98 -5.11 5.54
C ARG A 146 -22.79 -5.01 4.62
N PRO A 147 -22.85 -4.17 3.57
CA PRO A 147 -21.70 -3.90 2.73
C PRO A 147 -20.61 -3.13 3.52
N VAL A 148 -19.36 -3.33 3.14
CA VAL A 148 -18.23 -2.56 3.66
C VAL A 148 -18.26 -1.15 3.09
N PRO A 149 -18.13 -0.09 3.90
CA PRO A 149 -18.07 1.29 3.38
C PRO A 149 -16.81 1.57 2.56
N GLY A 150 -15.69 0.90 2.85
CA GLY A 150 -14.48 0.89 2.05
C GLY A 150 -13.72 2.21 2.06
N ALA A 151 -13.50 2.81 3.23
CA ALA A 151 -12.72 4.04 3.32
C ALA A 151 -11.22 3.80 3.21
N ASN A 152 -10.72 2.76 3.88
CA ASN A 152 -9.34 2.31 3.74
C ASN A 152 -9.23 1.32 2.58
N ASP A 153 -10.10 0.34 2.59
CA ASP A 153 -10.17 -0.77 1.66
C ASP A 153 -10.94 -0.33 0.39
N GLY A 154 -10.17 0.00 -0.64
CA GLY A 154 -10.55 0.52 -1.95
C GLY A 154 -10.49 2.04 -2.12
N ALA A 155 -10.76 2.88 -1.11
CA ALA A 155 -10.75 4.33 -1.35
C ALA A 155 -9.40 5.00 -1.04
N SER A 156 -8.58 4.45 -0.13
CA SER A 156 -7.34 5.08 0.30
C SER A 156 -6.29 5.12 -0.81
N GLY A 157 -5.99 3.99 -1.45
CA GLY A 157 -5.06 3.92 -2.56
C GLY A 157 -5.48 4.79 -3.74
N VAL A 158 -6.77 4.71 -4.13
CA VAL A 158 -7.32 5.57 -5.19
C VAL A 158 -7.17 7.05 -4.84
N ALA A 159 -7.40 7.46 -3.59
CA ALA A 159 -7.27 8.85 -3.18
C ALA A 159 -5.83 9.37 -3.35
N VAL A 160 -4.83 8.57 -3.02
CA VAL A 160 -3.40 8.90 -3.26
C VAL A 160 -3.13 9.05 -4.75
N LEU A 161 -3.62 8.12 -5.59
CA LEU A 161 -3.39 8.16 -7.03
C LEU A 161 -4.08 9.35 -7.71
N LEU A 162 -5.28 9.75 -7.25
CA LEU A 162 -5.97 10.92 -7.79
C LEU A 162 -5.23 12.24 -7.46
N GLU A 163 -4.68 12.39 -6.25
CA GLU A 163 -3.86 13.57 -5.95
C GLU A 163 -2.53 13.55 -6.74
N LEU A 164 -1.93 12.37 -6.92
CA LEU A 164 -0.76 12.25 -7.80
C LEU A 164 -1.09 12.66 -9.25
N ALA A 165 -2.29 12.33 -9.75
CA ALA A 165 -2.76 12.79 -11.07
C ALA A 165 -2.79 14.32 -11.16
N ASP A 166 -3.21 15.02 -10.10
CA ASP A 166 -3.15 16.49 -10.05
C ASP A 166 -1.71 17.02 -10.04
N MET A 167 -0.81 16.35 -9.31
CA MET A 167 0.61 16.72 -9.30
C MET A 167 1.21 16.57 -10.70
N LEU A 168 0.98 15.43 -11.37
CA LEU A 168 1.47 15.14 -12.73
C LEU A 168 0.89 16.11 -13.76
N LYS A 169 -0.36 16.57 -13.60
CA LYS A 169 -0.96 17.60 -14.45
C LYS A 169 -0.29 18.95 -14.26
N ARG A 170 -0.01 19.34 -13.01
CA ARG A 170 0.67 20.61 -12.70
C ARG A 170 2.12 20.61 -13.20
N ARG A 171 2.79 19.49 -13.08
CA ARG A 171 4.19 19.31 -13.49
C ARG A 171 4.40 17.85 -13.91
N PRO A 172 4.59 17.56 -15.20
CA PRO A 172 4.87 16.21 -15.67
C PRO A 172 6.18 15.66 -15.08
N ALA A 173 6.21 14.37 -14.77
CA ALA A 173 7.43 13.66 -14.37
C ALA A 173 8.38 13.44 -15.55
N GLY A 174 9.64 13.08 -15.28
CA GLY A 174 10.63 12.74 -16.29
C GLY A 174 10.30 11.47 -17.08
N ILE A 175 9.52 10.57 -16.49
CA ILE A 175 9.09 9.26 -17.03
C ILE A 175 7.58 9.23 -17.33
N GLY A 176 7.13 8.19 -18.01
CA GLY A 176 5.71 7.85 -18.09
C GLY A 176 5.19 7.32 -16.78
N VAL A 177 3.97 7.70 -16.43
CA VAL A 177 3.26 7.18 -15.26
C VAL A 177 1.90 6.69 -15.69
N ASP A 178 1.59 5.45 -15.37
CA ASP A 178 0.29 4.86 -15.65
C ASP A 178 -0.41 4.58 -14.32
N LEU A 179 -1.67 5.04 -14.19
CA LEU A 179 -2.54 4.75 -13.07
C LEU A 179 -3.57 3.73 -13.51
N LEU A 180 -3.60 2.58 -12.87
CA LEU A 180 -4.56 1.52 -13.11
C LEU A 180 -5.50 1.42 -11.91
N LEU A 181 -6.73 1.87 -12.07
CA LEU A 181 -7.77 1.71 -11.06
C LEU A 181 -8.57 0.46 -11.43
N VAL A 182 -8.38 -0.61 -10.67
CA VAL A 182 -8.98 -1.92 -10.94
C VAL A 182 -10.31 -2.09 -10.22
N ASP A 183 -11.20 -2.88 -10.81
CA ASP A 183 -12.57 -3.12 -10.36
C ASP A 183 -12.78 -4.60 -10.02
N GLY A 184 -13.54 -4.88 -8.97
CA GLY A 184 -13.84 -6.25 -8.57
C GLY A 184 -12.66 -6.99 -7.95
N GLU A 185 -11.80 -6.25 -7.24
CA GLU A 185 -10.78 -6.86 -6.40
C GLU A 185 -11.45 -7.59 -5.25
N ASP A 186 -12.35 -6.90 -4.51
CA ASP A 186 -12.85 -7.29 -3.21
C ASP A 186 -14.30 -7.84 -3.24
N TYR A 187 -14.74 -8.42 -4.36
CA TYR A 187 -16.10 -8.96 -4.43
C TYR A 187 -16.26 -10.18 -3.49
N GLY A 188 -15.33 -11.13 -3.52
CA GLY A 188 -15.30 -12.29 -2.64
C GLY A 188 -16.50 -13.26 -2.82
N PRO A 189 -16.73 -14.20 -1.86
CA PRO A 189 -15.89 -14.48 -0.71
C PRO A 189 -14.69 -15.38 -1.00
N THR A 190 -14.45 -15.77 -2.24
CA THR A 190 -13.35 -16.67 -2.64
C THR A 190 -12.46 -16.02 -3.68
N GLY A 191 -11.19 -16.43 -3.75
CA GLY A 191 -10.23 -15.91 -4.74
C GLY A 191 -10.65 -16.08 -6.21
N ASP A 192 -11.62 -16.97 -6.51
CA ASP A 192 -12.18 -17.07 -7.86
C ASP A 192 -12.99 -15.83 -8.24
N ASP A 193 -13.61 -15.18 -7.24
CA ASP A 193 -14.44 -13.98 -7.39
C ASP A 193 -13.72 -12.72 -6.82
N MET A 194 -12.38 -12.73 -6.75
CA MET A 194 -11.53 -11.61 -6.30
C MET A 194 -10.44 -11.30 -7.33
N TYR A 195 -9.82 -10.12 -7.21
CA TYR A 195 -8.72 -9.64 -8.09
C TYR A 195 -9.12 -9.58 -9.56
N LEU A 196 -10.41 -9.39 -9.86
CA LEU A 196 -10.97 -9.59 -11.19
C LEU A 196 -10.45 -8.57 -12.20
N GLY A 197 -10.31 -7.31 -11.78
CA GLY A 197 -9.77 -6.24 -12.61
C GLY A 197 -8.31 -6.43 -12.97
N ALA A 198 -7.48 -6.80 -12.00
CA ALA A 198 -6.06 -7.08 -12.25
C ALA A 198 -5.87 -8.34 -13.11
N LYS A 199 -6.65 -9.40 -12.87
CA LYS A 199 -6.69 -10.59 -13.74
C LYS A 199 -7.07 -10.21 -15.17
N HIS A 200 -8.09 -9.36 -15.34
CA HIS A 200 -8.50 -8.89 -16.66
C HIS A 200 -7.41 -8.06 -17.35
N PHE A 201 -6.80 -7.11 -16.64
CA PHE A 201 -5.70 -6.30 -17.18
C PHE A 201 -4.50 -7.16 -17.57
N ALA A 202 -4.08 -8.09 -16.69
CA ALA A 202 -2.98 -9.01 -16.92
C ALA A 202 -3.18 -9.89 -18.16
N ALA A 203 -4.41 -10.33 -18.42
CA ALA A 203 -4.77 -11.12 -19.61
C ALA A 203 -4.87 -10.28 -20.90
N ASN A 204 -5.00 -8.95 -20.80
CA ASN A 204 -5.27 -8.04 -21.91
C ASN A 204 -4.27 -6.86 -21.96
N LEU A 205 -3.00 -7.12 -21.68
CA LEU A 205 -1.97 -6.09 -21.68
C LEU A 205 -1.90 -5.39 -23.04
N PRO A 206 -1.73 -4.04 -23.09
CA PRO A 206 -1.46 -3.35 -24.33
C PRO A 206 -0.22 -3.92 -25.04
N ALA A 207 -0.26 -3.99 -26.36
CA ALA A 207 0.84 -4.54 -27.13
C ALA A 207 2.17 -3.82 -26.81
N GLY A 208 3.18 -4.60 -26.41
CA GLY A 208 4.49 -4.07 -26.06
C GLY A 208 4.55 -3.32 -24.72
N TYR A 209 3.50 -3.37 -23.90
CA TYR A 209 3.48 -2.72 -22.60
C TYR A 209 4.52 -3.35 -21.65
N ARG A 210 5.47 -2.54 -21.20
CA ARG A 210 6.60 -2.96 -20.34
C ARG A 210 6.96 -1.85 -19.36
N PRO A 211 6.23 -1.69 -18.26
CA PRO A 211 6.66 -0.77 -17.20
C PRO A 211 7.93 -1.32 -16.52
N PHE A 212 8.73 -0.46 -15.94
CA PHE A 212 9.87 -0.87 -15.11
C PHE A 212 9.40 -1.80 -13.98
N TYR A 213 8.31 -1.42 -13.33
CA TYR A 213 7.65 -2.17 -12.26
C TYR A 213 6.25 -1.60 -12.01
N GLY A 214 5.50 -2.32 -11.19
CA GLY A 214 4.24 -1.88 -10.61
C GLY A 214 4.33 -1.64 -9.10
N ILE A 215 3.46 -0.78 -8.59
CA ILE A 215 3.21 -0.60 -7.15
C ILE A 215 1.69 -0.58 -6.95
N LEU A 216 1.21 -1.52 -6.16
CA LEU A 216 -0.16 -1.54 -5.66
C LEU A 216 -0.21 -0.74 -4.36
N LEU A 217 -1.27 0.05 -4.19
CA LEU A 217 -1.59 0.77 -2.97
C LEU A 217 -2.91 0.25 -2.45
N ASP A 218 -2.87 -0.57 -1.44
CA ASP A 218 -4.05 -1.07 -0.77
C ASP A 218 -4.02 -0.79 0.73
N MET A 219 -5.17 -0.44 1.31
CA MET A 219 -5.33 -0.16 2.74
C MET A 219 -4.28 0.81 3.31
N VAL A 220 -3.96 1.90 2.58
CA VAL A 220 -2.88 2.84 2.93
C VAL A 220 -3.33 4.01 3.80
N GLY A 221 -4.54 3.96 4.36
CA GLY A 221 -5.15 5.08 5.07
C GLY A 221 -5.31 4.91 6.58
N ASP A 222 -4.90 3.81 7.22
CA ASP A 222 -5.04 3.64 8.67
C ASP A 222 -4.49 4.84 9.44
N ARG A 223 -5.10 5.18 10.57
CA ARG A 223 -4.66 6.29 11.44
C ARG A 223 -3.28 6.06 12.05
N THR A 224 -2.86 4.81 12.18
CA THR A 224 -1.55 4.38 12.69
C THR A 224 -0.84 3.51 11.67
N PRO A 225 -0.46 4.07 10.51
CA PRO A 225 -0.04 3.28 9.36
C PRO A 225 1.26 2.55 9.63
N ARG A 226 1.35 1.30 9.19
CA ARG A 226 2.57 0.51 9.25
C ARG A 226 2.62 -0.46 8.08
N PHE A 227 3.56 -0.25 7.18
CA PHE A 227 3.76 -1.03 5.96
C PHE A 227 5.00 -1.92 6.08
N PRO A 228 4.93 -3.10 6.73
CA PRO A 228 6.00 -4.08 6.67
C PRO A 228 6.11 -4.64 5.25
N VAL A 229 7.24 -5.29 4.94
CA VAL A 229 7.44 -5.86 3.60
C VAL A 229 6.52 -7.07 3.40
N GLU A 230 5.61 -6.98 2.42
CA GLU A 230 4.74 -8.09 2.04
C GLU A 230 5.58 -9.19 1.37
N SER A 231 5.37 -10.46 1.75
CA SER A 231 6.27 -11.56 1.39
C SER A 231 6.26 -11.93 -0.10
N ASN A 232 5.11 -11.81 -0.80
CA ASN A 232 5.05 -12.05 -2.24
C ASN A 232 5.74 -10.91 -3.00
N SER A 233 5.61 -9.65 -2.55
CA SER A 233 6.35 -8.50 -3.06
C SER A 233 7.85 -8.73 -2.98
N GLN A 234 8.34 -9.18 -1.81
CA GLN A 234 9.74 -9.54 -1.62
C GLN A 234 10.19 -10.69 -2.53
N ARG A 235 9.32 -11.63 -2.82
CA ARG A 235 9.60 -12.79 -3.70
C ARG A 235 9.65 -12.41 -5.18
N PHE A 236 8.71 -11.58 -5.64
CA PHE A 236 8.55 -11.28 -7.07
C PHE A 236 9.37 -10.08 -7.53
N ALA A 237 9.56 -9.07 -6.66
CA ALA A 237 10.18 -7.80 -7.00
C ALA A 237 11.04 -7.23 -5.85
N PRO A 238 12.03 -7.98 -5.33
CA PRO A 238 12.84 -7.56 -4.18
C PRO A 238 13.58 -6.24 -4.40
N GLU A 239 13.98 -5.94 -5.64
CA GLU A 239 14.64 -4.68 -5.98
C GLU A 239 13.68 -3.48 -5.92
N VAL A 240 12.39 -3.70 -6.18
CA VAL A 240 11.37 -2.65 -6.07
C VAL A 240 11.07 -2.39 -4.59
N VAL A 241 10.95 -3.46 -3.79
CA VAL A 241 10.84 -3.38 -2.32
C VAL A 241 12.00 -2.57 -1.76
N GLN A 242 13.25 -2.95 -2.07
CA GLN A 242 14.43 -2.24 -1.58
C GLN A 242 14.40 -0.77 -1.98
N ARG A 243 14.03 -0.44 -3.21
CA ARG A 243 13.95 0.93 -3.72
C ARG A 243 12.94 1.77 -2.94
N VAL A 244 11.71 1.25 -2.74
CA VAL A 244 10.63 1.99 -2.09
C VAL A 244 10.90 2.15 -0.59
N TRP A 245 11.26 1.08 0.11
CA TRP A 245 11.51 1.14 1.56
C TRP A 245 12.75 1.96 1.90
N SER A 246 13.83 1.87 1.09
CA SER A 246 15.00 2.75 1.28
C SER A 246 14.65 4.21 1.06
N LEU A 247 13.84 4.52 0.04
CA LEU A 247 13.36 5.89 -0.18
C LEU A 247 12.51 6.39 0.98
N ALA A 248 11.61 5.56 1.51
CA ALA A 248 10.80 5.91 2.67
C ALA A 248 11.69 6.23 3.89
N GLN A 249 12.75 5.45 4.12
CA GLN A 249 13.73 5.73 5.17
C GLN A 249 14.47 7.05 4.95
N GLU A 250 14.93 7.33 3.72
CA GLU A 250 15.56 8.62 3.35
C GLU A 250 14.65 9.82 3.62
N LEU A 251 13.33 9.64 3.45
CA LEU A 251 12.32 10.67 3.70
C LEU A 251 11.94 10.81 5.18
N GLY A 252 12.47 9.94 6.06
CA GLY A 252 12.19 9.94 7.49
C GLY A 252 10.96 9.12 7.89
N TYR A 253 10.48 8.22 7.02
CA TYR A 253 9.31 7.37 7.27
C TYR A 253 9.68 5.91 7.60
N GLY A 254 10.90 5.66 8.07
CA GLY A 254 11.38 4.30 8.36
C GLY A 254 10.56 3.54 9.40
N ASP A 255 9.96 4.23 10.38
CA ASP A 255 9.09 3.61 11.37
C ASP A 255 7.75 3.15 10.76
N VAL A 256 7.27 3.85 9.73
CA VAL A 256 6.04 3.51 8.98
C VAL A 256 6.33 2.44 7.94
N PHE A 257 7.53 2.43 7.34
CA PHE A 257 8.00 1.45 6.36
C PHE A 257 9.14 0.58 6.93
N PRO A 258 8.87 -0.28 7.93
CA PRO A 258 9.90 -1.14 8.50
C PRO A 258 10.30 -2.24 7.52
N MET A 259 11.61 -2.56 7.45
CA MET A 259 12.15 -3.70 6.68
C MET A 259 11.92 -5.03 7.43
N SER A 260 10.75 -5.22 8.02
CA SER A 260 10.33 -6.47 8.66
C SER A 260 9.35 -7.23 7.76
N ASP A 261 9.31 -8.54 7.91
CA ASP A 261 8.33 -9.38 7.21
C ASP A 261 6.90 -9.04 7.65
N GLY A 262 6.03 -8.78 6.69
CA GLY A 262 4.60 -8.49 6.87
C GLY A 262 3.69 -9.69 6.62
N GLY A 263 4.28 -10.86 6.28
CA GLY A 263 3.51 -12.03 5.85
C GLY A 263 3.12 -11.95 4.37
N ALA A 264 2.50 -13.01 3.87
CA ALA A 264 2.03 -13.09 2.49
C ALA A 264 0.55 -12.69 2.39
N VAL A 265 0.27 -11.78 1.48
CA VAL A 265 -1.09 -11.36 1.11
C VAL A 265 -1.34 -11.75 -0.34
N GLU A 266 -2.52 -12.30 -0.64
CA GLU A 266 -2.98 -12.44 -2.02
C GLU A 266 -3.77 -11.19 -2.40
N ASP A 267 -3.34 -10.51 -3.47
CA ASP A 267 -3.91 -9.23 -3.89
C ASP A 267 -3.65 -9.00 -5.40
N ASP A 268 -4.11 -7.88 -5.93
CA ASP A 268 -4.01 -7.46 -7.35
C ASP A 268 -2.58 -7.51 -7.92
N HIS A 269 -1.55 -7.40 -7.07
CA HIS A 269 -0.16 -7.54 -7.50
C HIS A 269 0.18 -8.96 -7.98
N ILE A 270 -0.52 -9.99 -7.51
CA ILE A 270 -0.24 -11.39 -7.89
C ILE A 270 -0.50 -11.65 -9.38
N PRO A 271 -1.70 -11.37 -9.95
CA PRO A 271 -1.93 -11.57 -11.38
C PRO A 271 -1.03 -10.68 -12.26
N LEU A 272 -0.64 -9.48 -11.81
CA LEU A 272 0.31 -8.64 -12.53
C LEU A 272 1.71 -9.25 -12.57
N ASN A 273 2.19 -9.79 -11.46
CA ASN A 273 3.46 -10.52 -11.40
C ASN A 273 3.44 -11.77 -12.29
N GLN A 274 2.35 -12.53 -12.30
CA GLN A 274 2.17 -13.68 -13.18
C GLN A 274 2.22 -13.30 -14.66
N ALA A 275 1.77 -12.09 -15.01
CA ALA A 275 1.87 -11.54 -16.37
C ALA A 275 3.24 -10.93 -16.70
N GLY A 276 4.21 -10.97 -15.76
CA GLY A 276 5.57 -10.49 -15.95
C GLY A 276 5.77 -9.01 -15.63
N ILE A 277 4.81 -8.34 -15.01
CA ILE A 277 4.96 -6.99 -14.46
C ILE A 277 5.34 -7.12 -12.99
N ARG A 278 6.62 -6.90 -12.67
CA ARG A 278 7.13 -6.97 -11.30
C ARG A 278 6.45 -5.92 -10.44
N THR A 279 5.50 -6.33 -9.62
CA THR A 279 4.63 -5.47 -8.84
C THR A 279 4.76 -5.78 -7.36
N ILE A 280 4.93 -4.75 -6.55
CA ILE A 280 4.89 -4.83 -5.09
C ILE A 280 3.55 -4.32 -4.58
N ASP A 281 3.23 -4.70 -3.36
CA ASP A 281 2.08 -4.22 -2.62
C ASP A 281 2.56 -3.41 -1.42
N ILE A 282 2.04 -2.19 -1.28
CA ILE A 282 2.16 -1.36 -0.09
C ILE A 282 0.82 -1.45 0.64
N ILE A 283 0.80 -2.30 1.67
CA ILE A 283 -0.42 -2.61 2.40
C ILE A 283 -0.18 -2.56 3.91
N ASP A 284 -1.15 -2.01 4.65
CA ASP A 284 -1.26 -2.17 6.08
C ASP A 284 -2.38 -3.16 6.39
N PHE A 285 -2.01 -4.43 6.54
CA PHE A 285 -2.97 -5.51 6.78
C PHE A 285 -3.34 -5.68 8.26
N ASP A 286 -3.05 -4.70 9.12
CA ASP A 286 -3.48 -4.65 10.53
C ASP A 286 -4.32 -3.38 10.78
N TYR A 287 -5.44 -3.25 10.07
CA TYR A 287 -6.29 -2.08 10.06
C TYR A 287 -7.07 -1.91 11.37
N GLY A 288 -6.66 -0.89 12.11
CA GLY A 288 -7.17 -0.58 13.45
C GLY A 288 -6.74 -1.61 14.49
N PRO A 289 -7.07 -1.42 15.77
CA PRO A 289 -6.58 -2.28 16.86
C PRO A 289 -6.92 -3.76 16.68
N GLY A 290 -5.91 -4.59 16.32
CA GLY A 290 -6.07 -6.03 16.09
C GLY A 290 -6.92 -6.33 14.86
N ASN A 291 -6.74 -5.57 13.80
CA ASN A 291 -7.38 -5.71 12.49
C ASN A 291 -8.92 -5.67 12.53
N ARG A 292 -9.50 -4.93 13.50
CA ARG A 292 -10.95 -4.97 13.75
C ARG A 292 -11.78 -4.17 12.74
N TYR A 293 -11.17 -3.34 11.91
CA TYR A 293 -11.89 -2.51 10.94
C TYR A 293 -11.96 -3.14 9.56
N TRP A 294 -11.02 -4.03 9.25
CA TRP A 294 -10.96 -4.74 7.98
C TRP A 294 -12.21 -5.59 7.74
N HIS A 295 -12.82 -5.45 6.58
CA HIS A 295 -14.05 -6.12 6.16
C HIS A 295 -15.22 -5.99 7.16
N THR A 296 -15.35 -4.81 7.77
CA THR A 296 -16.43 -4.52 8.71
C THR A 296 -17.12 -3.19 8.38
N PRO A 297 -18.30 -2.90 8.96
CA PRO A 297 -18.94 -1.58 8.84
C PRO A 297 -18.12 -0.43 9.48
N GLN A 298 -16.99 -0.74 10.11
CA GLN A 298 -16.08 0.23 10.74
C GLN A 298 -15.05 0.79 9.75
N ASP A 299 -14.99 0.29 8.52
CA ASP A 299 -14.14 0.86 7.48
C ASP A 299 -14.72 2.18 6.95
N VAL A 300 -14.59 3.20 7.76
CA VAL A 300 -15.16 4.54 7.55
C VAL A 300 -14.07 5.61 7.60
N PRO A 301 -14.31 6.82 7.00
CA PRO A 301 -13.31 7.89 6.96
C PRO A 301 -12.77 8.29 8.35
N GLU A 302 -13.58 8.17 9.39
CA GLU A 302 -13.20 8.47 10.78
C GLU A 302 -12.07 7.57 11.29
N ASN A 303 -11.90 6.39 10.74
CA ASN A 303 -10.85 5.42 11.07
C ASN A 303 -9.63 5.53 10.15
N THR A 304 -9.63 6.48 9.22
CA THR A 304 -8.51 6.78 8.32
C THR A 304 -7.89 8.14 8.62
N SER A 305 -6.79 8.47 7.98
CA SER A 305 -5.99 9.67 8.26
C SER A 305 -5.45 10.32 6.98
N ALA A 306 -5.60 11.64 6.86
CA ALA A 306 -4.93 12.43 5.83
C ALA A 306 -3.40 12.35 5.92
N GLU A 307 -2.88 12.17 7.13
CA GLU A 307 -1.43 12.04 7.37
C GLU A 307 -0.88 10.74 6.77
N SER A 308 -1.61 9.63 6.90
CA SER A 308 -1.22 8.35 6.31
C SER A 308 -1.17 8.43 4.79
N LEU A 309 -2.21 9.03 4.18
CA LEU A 309 -2.23 9.31 2.74
C LEU A 309 -1.07 10.21 2.32
N ARG A 310 -0.68 11.19 3.17
CA ARG A 310 0.47 12.07 2.92
C ARG A 310 1.78 11.28 2.90
N ILE A 311 2.00 10.43 3.86
CA ILE A 311 3.24 9.64 3.97
C ILE A 311 3.42 8.78 2.71
N VAL A 312 2.41 7.99 2.34
CA VAL A 312 2.45 7.16 1.14
C VAL A 312 2.56 8.00 -0.12
N GLY A 313 1.74 9.06 -0.24
CA GLY A 313 1.76 9.97 -1.38
C GLY A 313 3.11 10.67 -1.58
N GLU A 314 3.78 11.07 -0.51
CA GLU A 314 5.13 11.65 -0.54
C GLU A 314 6.19 10.65 -1.05
N VAL A 315 6.14 9.39 -0.58
CA VAL A 315 7.05 8.32 -1.04
C VAL A 315 6.84 8.05 -2.53
N ILE A 316 5.59 7.85 -2.96
CA ILE A 316 5.27 7.57 -4.37
C ILE A 316 5.60 8.76 -5.27
N ALA A 317 5.27 9.98 -4.86
CA ALA A 317 5.59 11.17 -5.63
C ALA A 317 7.10 11.35 -5.77
N GLU A 318 7.86 11.23 -4.68
CA GLU A 318 9.32 11.32 -4.73
C GLU A 318 9.93 10.28 -5.66
N LEU A 319 9.47 9.03 -5.59
CA LEU A 319 9.89 7.94 -6.46
C LEU A 319 9.66 8.28 -7.95
N VAL A 320 8.44 8.70 -8.29
CA VAL A 320 8.05 9.06 -9.66
C VAL A 320 8.88 10.22 -10.20
N TYR A 321 9.08 11.26 -9.41
CA TYR A 321 9.82 12.45 -9.86
C TYR A 321 11.35 12.25 -9.83
N ARG A 322 11.86 11.23 -9.16
CA ARG A 322 13.27 10.79 -9.29
C ARG A 322 13.53 9.94 -10.54
N GLY A 323 12.50 9.59 -11.29
CA GLY A 323 12.62 8.83 -12.53
C GLY A 323 12.24 7.34 -12.40
N GLY A 324 11.56 6.98 -11.33
CA GLY A 324 11.06 5.64 -11.10
C GLY A 324 11.97 4.74 -10.30
#